data_d9b155585bfa771bd71752a214b8265c
#
_entry.id   d9b155585bfa771bd71752a214b8265c
#
_cell.length_a   1.000
_cell.length_b   1.000
_cell.length_c   1.000
_cell.angle_alpha   90.00
_cell.angle_beta   90.00
_cell.angle_gamma   90.00
#
_symmetry.space_group_name_H-M   'P 1'
#
loop_
_entity.id
_entity.type
_entity.pdbx_description
1 polymer ?
#
loop_
_entity_poly.entity_id
_entity_poly.type
_entity_poly.pdbx_seq_one_letter_code
_entity_poly.pdbx_strand_id
1 'polypeptide(L)'
;MKLPYLTAATGKNRKQIITFGGVNYSRDTHDGELLESFGLSSAQFPCLSQRAGRKKYADYTSPTALYARGKLCVVDGTDFLYGGKVVGQVTAGEKHIATINTKIVIFPDKAYYDTETEEFGSLGASYPGYAGDVTFTANTLAVPEKSYIDQAYEDAATVSGVDAGASITAYTGASVNKSTGALTMTGGTAKNPPDLKAGDIIQYECDSSKEYMVVQSSALQSDGTYQIGYVLHEAVLHEYPNFEELFSAGDAIDISGCTTLAKNNGSHIIRSISGRTLTFDKDIFAAGSEAGTVMLERKVPDLTCICECDNRIWGAEGTTIWASALGDPKNFYVYDGLATDSYAVAVGTDGAFTGCIAYSSTVLFWKENCVHKILGSYPAQYEIYTYTVPGIQEGSEKSLAIINETLFYKGRSGVYAYSGGTPELISENFGTRRFYDAVAGTDGERYYISMRDEVGEWELYVFDTLRAIWLREDNTHAADFAYLDGTLYYLDADTGKAMMCGQDYGEEGAIPWTATLCQFDETVHGRKGYSRMYLRADMAAGAWLKAEISTDGGPFRQVFATHDEQAKTVQIPILPVRCDNFRVRLSGKGVCVIKSFVREFAVGSEY
;
A
#
# COMPACT_ATOMS: atom_id res chain seq x y z
N MET A 1 -36.78 -79.51 -7.96
CA MET A 1 -36.95 -78.10 -7.55
C MET A 1 -35.57 -77.51 -7.34
N LYS A 2 -35.10 -76.63 -8.20
CA LYS A 2 -33.82 -75.92 -7.97
C LYS A 2 -34.11 -74.79 -7.03
N LEU A 3 -33.45 -74.75 -5.88
CA LEU A 3 -33.50 -73.62 -4.98
C LEU A 3 -32.94 -72.39 -5.68
N PRO A 4 -33.55 -71.23 -5.51
CA PRO A 4 -33.00 -70.00 -6.10
C PRO A 4 -31.62 -69.78 -5.52
N TYR A 5 -30.65 -69.49 -6.39
CA TYR A 5 -29.32 -69.01 -5.96
C TYR A 5 -29.49 -67.73 -5.17
N LEU A 6 -29.18 -67.81 -3.89
CA LEU A 6 -28.94 -66.62 -3.10
C LEU A 6 -27.67 -65.97 -3.68
N THR A 7 -27.84 -64.88 -4.41
CA THR A 7 -26.73 -64.04 -4.80
C THR A 7 -25.92 -63.66 -3.56
N ALA A 8 -24.63 -63.93 -3.60
CA ALA A 8 -23.71 -63.54 -2.54
C ALA A 8 -23.97 -62.12 -2.14
N ALA A 9 -24.01 -61.86 -0.85
CA ALA A 9 -24.17 -60.51 -0.32
C ALA A 9 -23.16 -59.60 -1.04
N THR A 10 -23.63 -58.56 -1.74
CA THR A 10 -22.78 -57.58 -2.38
C THR A 10 -21.76 -57.06 -1.39
N GLY A 11 -20.46 -57.29 -1.70
CA GLY A 11 -19.38 -56.95 -0.79
C GLY A 11 -19.46 -55.46 -0.39
N LYS A 12 -19.37 -55.19 0.89
CA LYS A 12 -19.28 -53.81 1.37
C LYS A 12 -17.92 -53.23 0.98
N ASN A 13 -17.95 -52.18 0.24
CA ASN A 13 -16.75 -51.42 -0.07
C ASN A 13 -16.48 -50.41 1.05
N ARG A 14 -15.19 -50.17 1.31
CA ARG A 14 -14.72 -49.18 2.29
C ARG A 14 -13.69 -48.26 1.65
N LYS A 15 -13.93 -46.95 1.73
CA LYS A 15 -12.96 -45.93 1.34
C LYS A 15 -12.60 -45.06 2.53
N GLN A 16 -11.36 -44.64 2.59
CA GLN A 16 -10.80 -43.84 3.67
C GLN A 16 -10.06 -42.63 3.12
N ILE A 17 -10.33 -41.48 3.70
CA ILE A 17 -9.59 -40.23 3.51
C ILE A 17 -8.67 -40.05 4.70
N ILE A 18 -7.37 -39.92 4.47
CA ILE A 18 -6.33 -39.69 5.49
C ILE A 18 -5.50 -38.45 5.17
N THR A 19 -5.67 -37.90 3.96
CA THR A 19 -5.03 -36.66 3.50
C THR A 19 -6.11 -35.71 3.02
N PHE A 20 -6.12 -34.52 3.57
CA PHE A 20 -7.07 -33.45 3.20
C PHE A 20 -6.40 -32.44 2.31
N GLY A 21 -6.95 -32.20 1.14
CA GLY A 21 -6.31 -31.52 0.01
C GLY A 21 -6.70 -30.06 -0.18
N GLY A 22 -7.38 -29.41 0.71
CA GLY A 22 -7.81 -28.01 0.53
C GLY A 22 -9.06 -27.83 -0.33
N VAL A 23 -9.38 -26.56 -0.67
CA VAL A 23 -10.59 -26.23 -1.44
C VAL A 23 -10.44 -26.56 -2.91
N ASN A 24 -11.53 -27.08 -3.49
CA ASN A 24 -11.70 -27.26 -4.91
C ASN A 24 -13.16 -26.97 -5.29
N TYR A 25 -13.39 -25.82 -5.93
CA TYR A 25 -14.73 -25.39 -6.41
C TYR A 25 -14.97 -25.78 -7.87
N SER A 26 -14.04 -26.51 -8.49
CA SER A 26 -14.23 -27.04 -9.84
C SER A 26 -15.25 -28.18 -9.85
N ARG A 27 -15.61 -28.64 -11.03
CA ARG A 27 -16.52 -29.79 -11.17
C ARG A 27 -15.82 -31.14 -10.98
N ASP A 28 -14.51 -31.15 -11.11
CA ASP A 28 -13.68 -32.33 -10.96
C ASP A 28 -13.00 -32.30 -9.59
N THR A 29 -13.55 -33.05 -8.64
CA THR A 29 -13.09 -33.08 -7.27
C THR A 29 -12.68 -34.49 -6.85
N HIS A 30 -11.63 -34.58 -6.04
CA HIS A 30 -11.07 -35.85 -5.58
C HIS A 30 -11.31 -36.07 -4.08
N ASP A 31 -11.21 -37.32 -3.65
CA ASP A 31 -11.30 -37.67 -2.25
C ASP A 31 -10.29 -36.87 -1.41
N GLY A 32 -10.77 -36.19 -0.38
CA GLY A 32 -9.96 -35.36 0.50
C GLY A 32 -10.03 -33.87 0.20
N GLU A 33 -10.49 -33.47 -0.99
CA GLU A 33 -10.74 -32.07 -1.31
C GLU A 33 -12.02 -31.54 -0.68
N LEU A 34 -12.09 -30.22 -0.52
CA LEU A 34 -13.18 -29.53 0.15
C LEU A 34 -13.98 -28.68 -0.84
N LEU A 35 -15.29 -28.86 -0.87
CA LEU A 35 -16.23 -27.96 -1.55
C LEU A 35 -16.48 -26.66 -0.77
N GLU A 36 -16.16 -26.65 0.53
CA GLU A 36 -16.27 -25.50 1.42
C GLU A 36 -15.25 -25.65 2.53
N SER A 37 -14.52 -24.58 2.79
CA SER A 37 -13.59 -24.45 3.90
C SER A 37 -13.86 -23.12 4.61
N PHE A 38 -13.92 -23.15 5.93
CA PHE A 38 -14.03 -21.98 6.77
C PHE A 38 -13.37 -22.26 8.13
N GLY A 39 -12.54 -21.36 8.61
CA GLY A 39 -11.86 -21.50 9.90
C GLY A 39 -10.81 -22.61 9.95
N LEU A 40 -10.28 -23.06 8.82
CA LEU A 40 -9.39 -24.21 8.69
C LEU A 40 -7.98 -23.82 8.28
N SER A 41 -7.01 -24.66 8.62
CA SER A 41 -5.59 -24.50 8.33
C SER A 41 -4.91 -25.81 7.97
N SER A 42 -3.85 -25.75 7.18
CA SER A 42 -2.95 -26.86 6.84
C SER A 42 -1.87 -27.14 7.90
N ALA A 43 -1.86 -26.42 9.02
CA ALA A 43 -0.80 -26.53 10.05
C ALA A 43 -0.56 -27.95 10.55
N GLN A 44 -1.58 -28.81 10.55
CA GLN A 44 -1.53 -30.21 10.96
C GLN A 44 -1.57 -31.20 9.77
N PHE A 45 -1.20 -30.75 8.57
CA PHE A 45 -1.20 -31.62 7.39
C PHE A 45 -0.47 -32.95 7.66
N PRO A 46 -1.00 -34.11 7.22
CA PRO A 46 -2.14 -34.33 6.31
C PRO A 46 -3.53 -34.26 6.96
N CYS A 47 -3.60 -34.00 8.27
CA CYS A 47 -4.85 -33.80 8.99
C CYS A 47 -5.43 -32.42 8.67
N LEU A 48 -6.73 -32.24 8.85
CA LEU A 48 -7.41 -30.98 8.77
C LEU A 48 -7.60 -30.42 10.18
N SER A 49 -7.13 -29.21 10.42
CA SER A 49 -7.26 -28.53 11.71
C SER A 49 -7.90 -27.16 11.56
N GLN A 50 -8.46 -26.64 12.62
CA GLN A 50 -8.85 -25.23 12.63
C GLN A 50 -7.61 -24.32 12.52
N ARG A 51 -7.82 -23.08 12.06
CA ARG A 51 -6.78 -22.06 12.00
C ARG A 51 -6.31 -21.66 13.41
N ALA A 52 -5.13 -21.09 13.50
CA ALA A 52 -4.64 -20.46 14.72
C ALA A 52 -5.50 -19.26 15.11
N GLY A 53 -5.48 -18.90 16.38
CA GLY A 53 -6.13 -17.70 16.89
C GLY A 53 -5.48 -16.42 16.37
N ARG A 54 -6.18 -15.33 16.55
CA ARG A 54 -5.70 -13.99 16.26
C ARG A 54 -5.84 -13.12 17.51
N LYS A 55 -4.89 -12.23 17.68
CA LYS A 55 -4.85 -11.33 18.82
C LYS A 55 -4.87 -9.89 18.33
N LYS A 56 -5.64 -9.05 19.00
CA LYS A 56 -5.61 -7.60 18.73
C LYS A 56 -4.27 -7.02 19.15
N TYR A 57 -3.64 -6.27 18.27
CA TYR A 57 -2.44 -5.49 18.53
C TYR A 57 -2.80 -4.08 18.99
N ALA A 58 -3.60 -3.35 18.19
CA ALA A 58 -4.03 -2.00 18.47
C ALA A 58 -5.37 -1.69 17.80
N ASP A 59 -6.03 -0.61 18.25
CA ASP A 59 -7.20 -0.03 17.60
C ASP A 59 -6.78 1.28 16.91
N TYR A 60 -7.25 1.49 15.69
CA TYR A 60 -7.05 2.70 14.89
C TYR A 60 -8.40 3.22 14.41
N THR A 61 -8.43 4.50 14.01
CA THR A 61 -9.71 5.14 13.61
C THR A 61 -10.00 4.94 12.13
N SER A 62 -9.01 5.13 11.30
CA SER A 62 -9.12 5.01 9.83
C SER A 62 -7.79 4.55 9.22
N PRO A 63 -7.33 3.33 9.55
CA PRO A 63 -6.04 2.85 9.09
C PRO A 63 -6.08 2.49 7.60
N THR A 64 -5.07 2.97 6.84
CA THR A 64 -4.99 2.78 5.38
C THR A 64 -3.75 2.03 4.92
N ALA A 65 -2.69 2.01 5.71
CA ALA A 65 -1.45 1.31 5.37
C ALA A 65 -0.78 0.72 6.60
N LEU A 66 -0.14 -0.43 6.40
CA LEU A 66 0.67 -1.12 7.38
C LEU A 66 2.01 -1.51 6.76
N TYR A 67 3.10 -1.18 7.43
CA TYR A 67 4.44 -1.51 6.96
C TYR A 67 5.33 -1.90 8.14
N ALA A 68 6.37 -2.67 7.90
CA ALA A 68 7.28 -3.12 8.95
C ALA A 68 8.73 -2.75 8.64
N ARG A 69 9.35 -1.98 9.53
CA ARG A 69 10.79 -1.66 9.49
C ARG A 69 11.33 -1.48 10.91
N GLY A 70 11.85 -2.54 11.50
CA GLY A 70 12.27 -2.56 12.91
C GLY A 70 11.11 -2.40 13.90
N LYS A 71 10.10 -1.63 13.55
CA LYS A 71 8.81 -1.49 14.24
C LYS A 71 7.68 -1.45 13.20
N LEU A 72 6.44 -1.58 13.66
CA LEU A 72 5.29 -1.38 12.80
C LEU A 72 5.09 0.11 12.49
N CYS A 73 4.85 0.40 11.23
CA CYS A 73 4.42 1.69 10.72
C CYS A 73 2.95 1.59 10.36
N VAL A 74 2.16 2.56 10.75
CA VAL A 74 0.72 2.61 10.44
C VAL A 74 0.38 4.01 9.96
N VAL A 75 -0.44 4.10 8.93
CA VAL A 75 -1.11 5.35 8.56
C VAL A 75 -2.54 5.27 9.07
N ASP A 76 -2.90 6.15 10.02
CA ASP A 76 -4.24 6.26 10.60
C ASP A 76 -4.84 7.63 10.30
N GLY A 77 -5.70 7.68 9.29
CA GLY A 77 -6.21 8.94 8.74
C GLY A 77 -5.10 9.78 8.12
N THR A 78 -4.68 10.83 8.82
CA THR A 78 -3.56 11.70 8.43
C THR A 78 -2.31 11.50 9.27
N ASP A 79 -2.37 10.67 10.29
CA ASP A 79 -1.24 10.42 11.19
C ASP A 79 -0.36 9.30 10.66
N PHE A 80 0.94 9.56 10.54
CA PHE A 80 1.93 8.52 10.33
C PHE A 80 2.56 8.11 11.66
N LEU A 81 2.34 6.84 12.03
CA LEU A 81 2.81 6.27 13.30
C LEU A 81 3.99 5.33 13.07
N TYR A 82 5.00 5.41 13.93
CA TYR A 82 6.12 4.48 14.00
C TYR A 82 6.23 3.90 15.42
N GLY A 83 6.02 2.58 15.55
CA GLY A 83 6.00 1.92 16.86
C GLY A 83 4.92 2.47 17.80
N GLY A 84 3.77 2.89 17.26
CA GLY A 84 2.62 3.41 18.01
C GLY A 84 2.71 4.90 18.40
N LYS A 85 3.77 5.61 18.01
CA LYS A 85 3.90 7.07 18.18
C LYS A 85 3.63 7.78 16.87
N VAL A 86 2.86 8.86 16.89
CA VAL A 86 2.73 9.78 15.75
C VAL A 86 4.07 10.49 15.57
N VAL A 87 4.66 10.33 14.38
CA VAL A 87 5.96 10.91 14.03
C VAL A 87 5.87 11.89 12.85
N GLY A 88 4.73 11.94 12.16
CA GLY A 88 4.51 12.87 11.07
C GLY A 88 3.06 12.90 10.61
N GLN A 89 2.79 13.79 9.65
CA GLN A 89 1.47 13.96 9.04
C GLN A 89 1.57 13.67 7.53
N VAL A 90 0.58 12.97 7.01
CA VAL A 90 0.42 12.64 5.60
C VAL A 90 -1.00 12.97 5.14
N THR A 91 -1.27 12.98 3.86
CA THR A 91 -2.66 13.12 3.36
C THR A 91 -3.48 11.87 3.65
N ALA A 92 -4.78 11.99 3.71
CA ALA A 92 -5.64 10.80 3.82
C ALA A 92 -5.63 9.98 2.52
N GLY A 93 -5.85 8.67 2.61
CA GLY A 93 -5.94 7.77 1.47
C GLY A 93 -4.86 6.69 1.41
N GLU A 94 -4.86 5.94 0.33
CA GLU A 94 -3.92 4.84 0.12
C GLU A 94 -2.47 5.31 0.07
N LYS A 95 -1.56 4.50 0.62
CA LYS A 95 -0.13 4.78 0.65
C LYS A 95 0.69 3.63 0.11
N HIS A 96 1.77 4.00 -0.57
CA HIS A 96 2.85 3.10 -0.96
C HIS A 96 4.08 3.43 -0.12
N ILE A 97 4.60 2.44 0.58
CA ILE A 97 5.70 2.63 1.53
C ILE A 97 6.87 1.72 1.13
N ALA A 98 8.05 2.28 1.10
CA ALA A 98 9.29 1.54 0.89
C ALA A 98 10.38 2.07 1.84
N THR A 99 11.42 1.28 2.05
CA THR A 99 12.53 1.70 2.90
C THR A 99 13.83 1.73 2.10
N ILE A 100 14.57 2.80 2.22
CA ILE A 100 15.92 2.95 1.69
C ILE A 100 16.86 3.41 2.82
N ASN A 101 17.90 2.66 3.09
CA ASN A 101 18.82 2.90 4.23
C ASN A 101 18.01 3.01 5.55
N THR A 102 18.10 4.16 6.23
CA THR A 102 17.37 4.46 7.47
C THR A 102 16.01 5.11 7.23
N LYS A 103 15.70 5.48 5.97
CA LYS A 103 14.51 6.26 5.62
C LYS A 103 13.35 5.38 5.17
N ILE A 104 12.19 5.59 5.78
CA ILE A 104 10.89 5.08 5.33
C ILE A 104 10.29 6.15 4.43
N VAL A 105 10.06 5.81 3.17
CA VAL A 105 9.56 6.73 2.13
C VAL A 105 8.08 6.46 1.89
N ILE A 106 7.29 7.53 1.78
CA ILE A 106 5.82 7.48 1.71
C ILE A 106 5.34 8.23 0.47
N PHE A 107 4.64 7.54 -0.42
CA PHE A 107 3.95 8.11 -1.58
C PHE A 107 2.42 7.92 -1.45
N PRO A 108 1.62 8.82 -2.02
CA PRO A 108 1.96 9.95 -2.90
C PRO A 108 2.44 11.21 -2.18
N ASP A 109 2.53 11.23 -0.84
CA ASP A 109 2.87 12.42 -0.04
C ASP A 109 4.29 12.94 -0.29
N LYS A 110 5.16 12.15 -0.93
CA LYS A 110 6.57 12.49 -1.14
C LYS A 110 7.26 12.83 0.18
N ALA A 111 6.93 12.08 1.23
CA ALA A 111 7.44 12.26 2.57
C ALA A 111 8.43 11.14 2.95
N TYR A 112 9.24 11.40 3.95
CA TYR A 112 10.09 10.38 4.55
C TYR A 112 10.12 10.50 6.08
N TYR A 113 10.37 9.37 6.73
CA TYR A 113 10.74 9.31 8.14
C TYR A 113 12.08 8.60 8.27
N ASP A 114 13.06 9.26 8.87
CA ASP A 114 14.37 8.68 9.16
C ASP A 114 14.35 8.02 10.54
N THR A 115 14.54 6.71 10.57
CA THR A 115 14.46 5.91 11.81
C THR A 115 15.67 6.10 12.74
N GLU A 116 16.77 6.67 12.26
CA GLU A 116 17.98 6.95 13.04
C GLU A 116 17.94 8.35 13.66
N THR A 117 17.56 9.35 12.89
CA THR A 117 17.47 10.74 13.34
C THR A 117 16.13 11.10 13.95
N GLU A 118 15.12 10.24 13.78
CA GLU A 118 13.71 10.48 14.15
C GLU A 118 13.11 11.73 13.44
N GLU A 119 13.66 12.09 12.29
CA GLU A 119 13.21 13.24 11.50
C GLU A 119 12.11 12.80 10.52
N PHE A 120 11.00 13.56 10.50
CA PHE A 120 9.98 13.46 9.45
C PHE A 120 10.12 14.66 8.51
N GLY A 121 10.25 14.43 7.20
CA GLY A 121 10.48 15.47 6.23
C GLY A 121 9.87 15.20 4.86
N SER A 122 10.05 16.14 3.94
CA SER A 122 9.61 16.02 2.54
C SER A 122 10.77 15.60 1.64
N LEU A 123 10.49 14.75 0.66
CA LEU A 123 11.44 14.41 -0.41
C LEU A 123 11.64 15.58 -1.37
N GLY A 124 10.57 16.32 -1.67
CA GLY A 124 10.63 17.56 -2.44
C GLY A 124 11.06 18.75 -1.58
N ALA A 125 11.52 19.81 -2.20
CA ALA A 125 11.77 21.08 -1.56
C ALA A 125 11.43 22.21 -2.51
N SER A 126 10.81 23.26 -2.00
CA SER A 126 10.48 24.46 -2.77
C SER A 126 10.96 25.68 -2.02
N TYR A 127 11.72 26.53 -2.71
CA TYR A 127 12.06 27.85 -2.23
C TYR A 127 10.94 28.80 -2.61
N PRO A 128 10.35 29.55 -1.67
CA PRO A 128 9.30 30.51 -1.98
C PRO A 128 9.80 31.53 -3.00
N GLY A 129 8.97 31.84 -3.98
CA GLY A 129 9.36 32.76 -5.06
C GLY A 129 9.91 34.08 -4.56
N TYR A 130 11.15 34.39 -4.90
CA TYR A 130 11.84 35.63 -4.51
C TYR A 130 11.68 36.69 -5.59
N ALA A 131 11.05 37.79 -5.25
CA ALA A 131 10.79 38.90 -6.19
C ALA A 131 11.90 39.94 -6.15
N GLY A 132 12.69 40.00 -7.21
CA GLY A 132 13.76 40.95 -7.42
C GLY A 132 15.03 40.70 -6.60
N ASP A 133 16.11 41.37 -6.95
CA ASP A 133 17.41 41.33 -6.27
C ASP A 133 18.14 39.97 -6.23
N VAL A 134 17.65 38.97 -6.98
CA VAL A 134 18.38 37.72 -7.18
C VAL A 134 19.55 37.99 -8.11
N THR A 135 20.76 37.69 -7.63
CA THR A 135 21.99 37.91 -8.39
C THR A 135 22.55 36.62 -8.91
N PHE A 136 22.79 36.56 -10.21
CA PHE A 136 23.52 35.51 -10.87
C PHE A 136 24.94 35.92 -11.20
N THR A 137 25.91 35.11 -10.91
CA THR A 137 27.22 35.14 -11.55
C THR A 137 27.28 34.01 -12.57
N ALA A 138 28.44 33.78 -13.20
CA ALA A 138 28.57 32.70 -14.17
C ALA A 138 28.23 31.31 -13.60
N ASN A 139 28.45 31.09 -12.30
CA ASN A 139 28.24 29.79 -11.64
C ASN A 139 27.58 29.88 -10.26
N THR A 140 27.05 31.03 -9.87
CA THR A 140 26.33 31.17 -8.59
C THR A 140 24.98 31.82 -8.74
N LEU A 141 24.06 31.48 -7.85
CA LEU A 141 22.80 32.18 -7.60
C LEU A 141 22.82 32.63 -6.13
N ALA A 142 22.62 33.89 -5.88
CA ALA A 142 22.56 34.45 -4.54
C ALA A 142 21.29 35.30 -4.36
N VAL A 143 20.69 35.19 -3.18
CA VAL A 143 19.55 36.00 -2.73
C VAL A 143 19.93 36.79 -1.48
N PRO A 144 19.52 38.08 -1.39
CA PRO A 144 19.71 38.82 -0.17
C PRO A 144 18.77 38.36 0.94
N GLU A 145 19.05 38.76 2.16
CA GLU A 145 18.15 38.55 3.28
C GLU A 145 16.86 39.37 3.09
N LYS A 146 15.73 38.71 3.20
CA LYS A 146 14.42 39.34 3.04
C LYS A 146 13.36 38.52 3.77
N SER A 147 12.28 39.17 4.15
CA SER A 147 11.12 38.52 4.74
C SER A 147 9.91 38.62 3.82
N TYR A 148 8.98 37.71 3.95
CA TYR A 148 7.72 37.67 3.23
C TYR A 148 6.57 37.30 4.17
N ILE A 149 5.34 37.61 3.76
CA ILE A 149 4.13 37.17 4.44
C ILE A 149 3.53 36.02 3.62
N ASP A 150 3.09 34.99 4.30
CA ASP A 150 2.50 33.82 3.65
C ASP A 150 1.23 34.20 2.87
N GLN A 151 1.14 33.81 1.60
CA GLN A 151 0.01 34.16 0.71
C GLN A 151 -1.22 33.26 0.92
N ALA A 152 -1.20 32.35 1.87
CA ALA A 152 -2.24 31.34 2.06
C ALA A 152 -3.56 31.87 2.64
N TYR A 153 -3.65 33.14 2.99
CA TYR A 153 -4.81 33.68 3.69
C TYR A 153 -5.42 34.92 3.03
N GLU A 154 -6.68 34.80 2.65
CA GLU A 154 -7.76 35.76 2.80
C GLU A 154 -8.05 36.77 1.70
N ASP A 155 -9.22 37.35 1.82
CA ASP A 155 -9.92 38.20 0.90
C ASP A 155 -9.06 39.36 0.43
N ALA A 156 -8.92 39.47 -0.89
CA ALA A 156 -8.34 40.65 -1.49
C ALA A 156 -9.20 41.88 -1.16
N ALA A 157 -8.58 42.89 -0.62
CA ALA A 157 -9.23 44.14 -0.28
C ALA A 157 -8.63 45.30 -1.11
N THR A 158 -9.36 46.38 -1.20
CA THR A 158 -8.87 47.61 -1.88
C THR A 158 -9.16 48.84 -1.04
N VAL A 159 -8.19 49.71 -0.95
CA VAL A 159 -8.40 51.08 -0.43
C VAL A 159 -8.36 52.06 -1.60
N SER A 160 -9.37 52.93 -1.70
CA SER A 160 -9.49 53.94 -2.75
C SER A 160 -9.37 55.33 -2.17
N GLY A 161 -9.09 56.33 -3.04
CA GLY A 161 -9.01 57.72 -2.63
C GLY A 161 -7.73 58.11 -1.88
N VAL A 162 -6.65 57.35 -2.07
CA VAL A 162 -5.35 57.64 -1.45
C VAL A 162 -4.65 58.72 -2.26
N ASP A 163 -4.26 59.85 -1.61
CA ASP A 163 -3.52 60.92 -2.26
C ASP A 163 -2.15 60.44 -2.72
N ALA A 164 -1.72 60.91 -3.90
CA ALA A 164 -0.42 60.55 -4.47
C ALA A 164 0.77 60.88 -3.56
N GLY A 165 0.63 61.87 -2.69
CA GLY A 165 1.63 62.27 -1.72
C GLY A 165 1.49 61.63 -0.34
N ALA A 166 0.52 60.73 -0.14
CA ALA A 166 0.34 60.03 1.14
C ALA A 166 1.59 59.21 1.47
N SER A 167 2.08 59.36 2.70
CA SER A 167 3.24 58.59 3.17
C SER A 167 2.76 57.26 3.78
N ILE A 168 3.10 56.18 3.10
CA ILE A 168 2.77 54.83 3.55
C ILE A 168 4.09 54.14 3.94
N THR A 169 4.15 53.58 5.16
CA THR A 169 5.36 52.90 5.60
C THR A 169 5.42 51.49 5.00
N ALA A 170 6.36 51.31 4.10
CA ALA A 170 6.68 50.00 3.53
C ALA A 170 7.93 49.44 4.20
N TYR A 171 7.91 48.14 4.52
CA TYR A 171 9.01 47.45 5.19
C TYR A 171 9.77 46.63 4.14
N THR A 172 11.09 46.74 4.16
CA THR A 172 11.98 45.97 3.27
C THR A 172 12.77 44.88 4.00
N GLY A 173 12.68 44.85 5.31
CA GLY A 173 13.30 43.81 6.15
C GLY A 173 12.51 43.67 7.45
N ALA A 174 12.36 42.43 7.91
CA ALA A 174 11.78 42.15 9.18
C ALA A 174 12.54 40.98 9.81
N SER A 175 12.67 40.98 11.14
CA SER A 175 13.22 39.86 11.89
C SER A 175 12.24 39.41 12.95
N VAL A 176 12.04 38.11 13.06
CA VAL A 176 11.25 37.51 14.14
C VAL A 176 12.20 36.95 15.19
N ASN A 177 12.04 37.39 16.42
CA ASN A 177 12.74 36.76 17.54
C ASN A 177 12.07 35.40 17.82
N LYS A 178 12.71 34.30 17.40
CA LYS A 178 12.18 32.95 17.54
C LYS A 178 11.92 32.51 19.00
N SER A 179 12.60 33.16 19.97
CA SER A 179 12.42 32.80 21.39
C SER A 179 11.26 33.53 22.07
N THR A 180 10.88 34.70 21.59
CA THR A 180 9.83 35.54 22.20
C THR A 180 8.59 35.69 21.35
N GLY A 181 8.63 35.29 20.07
CA GLY A 181 7.59 35.52 19.06
C GLY A 181 7.45 37.03 18.70
N ALA A 182 8.37 37.88 19.17
CA ALA A 182 8.32 39.31 18.93
C ALA A 182 8.78 39.63 17.51
N LEU A 183 7.92 40.29 16.76
CA LEU A 183 8.24 40.83 15.44
C LEU A 183 9.02 42.13 15.60
N THR A 184 10.25 42.17 15.10
CA THR A 184 11.02 43.42 15.01
C THR A 184 11.14 43.77 13.55
N MET A 185 10.58 44.90 13.14
CA MET A 185 10.67 45.42 11.79
C MET A 185 11.80 46.44 11.73
N THR A 186 12.82 46.16 10.93
CA THR A 186 13.94 47.08 10.69
C THR A 186 13.92 47.54 9.24
N GLY A 187 14.17 48.82 9.03
CA GLY A 187 14.33 49.36 7.68
C GLY A 187 13.06 49.77 6.96
N GLY A 188 12.01 50.10 7.70
CA GLY A 188 10.81 50.70 7.11
C GLY A 188 11.14 51.98 6.34
N THR A 189 10.75 52.08 5.05
CA THR A 189 10.88 53.28 4.24
C THR A 189 9.50 53.79 3.90
N ALA A 190 9.28 55.10 4.04
CA ALA A 190 8.05 55.70 3.58
C ALA A 190 8.04 55.68 2.03
N LYS A 191 6.97 55.12 1.47
CA LYS A 191 6.69 55.14 0.03
C LYS A 191 5.41 55.89 -0.24
N ASN A 192 5.36 56.57 -1.35
CA ASN A 192 4.12 57.19 -1.85
C ASN A 192 3.37 56.16 -2.75
N PRO A 193 2.05 56.29 -2.93
CA PRO A 193 1.30 55.36 -3.77
C PRO A 193 1.89 55.07 -5.17
N PRO A 194 2.45 56.03 -5.89
CA PRO A 194 3.12 55.78 -7.18
C PRO A 194 4.34 54.86 -7.07
N ASP A 195 5.01 54.85 -5.92
CA ASP A 195 6.24 54.08 -5.71
C ASP A 195 5.98 52.69 -5.11
N LEU A 196 4.72 52.39 -4.76
CA LEU A 196 4.31 51.07 -4.24
C LEU A 196 4.29 50.05 -5.37
N LYS A 197 4.93 48.93 -5.11
CA LYS A 197 5.00 47.78 -6.03
C LYS A 197 4.32 46.58 -5.44
N ALA A 198 3.83 45.68 -6.31
CA ALA A 198 3.35 44.39 -5.90
C ALA A 198 4.44 43.63 -5.11
N GLY A 199 4.08 43.10 -3.96
CA GLY A 199 4.99 42.46 -3.02
C GLY A 199 5.56 43.38 -1.93
N ASP A 200 5.32 44.71 -1.96
CA ASP A 200 5.66 45.55 -0.83
C ASP A 200 4.80 45.22 0.37
N ILE A 201 5.43 45.09 1.54
CA ILE A 201 4.75 44.86 2.81
C ILE A 201 4.59 46.18 3.53
N ILE A 202 3.36 46.58 3.79
CA ILE A 202 3.07 47.82 4.51
C ILE A 202 2.31 47.52 5.81
N GLN A 203 2.53 48.36 6.83
CA GLN A 203 1.75 48.35 8.03
C GLN A 203 0.50 49.20 7.82
N TYR A 204 -0.65 48.62 8.17
CA TYR A 204 -1.94 49.31 8.11
C TYR A 204 -2.54 49.39 9.51
N GLU A 205 -3.12 50.50 9.87
CA GLU A 205 -3.81 50.70 11.13
C GLU A 205 -5.31 50.77 10.83
N CYS A 206 -6.03 49.73 11.24
CA CYS A 206 -7.48 49.64 11.15
C CYS A 206 -8.07 49.38 12.51
N ASP A 207 -9.02 50.21 12.94
CA ASP A 207 -9.76 50.04 14.23
C ASP A 207 -8.89 49.79 15.47
N SER A 208 -7.74 50.45 15.57
CA SER A 208 -6.79 50.34 16.66
C SER A 208 -5.94 49.04 16.73
N SER A 209 -6.01 48.20 15.72
CA SER A 209 -5.08 47.09 15.50
C SER A 209 -4.10 47.40 14.38
N LYS A 210 -2.86 46.97 14.56
CA LYS A 210 -1.82 47.06 13.52
C LYS A 210 -1.82 45.75 12.75
N GLU A 211 -2.18 45.85 11.48
CA GLU A 211 -2.18 44.69 10.58
C GLU A 211 -1.13 44.92 9.47
N TYR A 212 -0.65 43.82 8.90
CA TYR A 212 0.27 43.86 7.78
C TYR A 212 -0.46 43.46 6.51
N MET A 213 -0.13 44.13 5.40
CA MET A 213 -0.71 43.83 4.11
C MET A 213 0.38 43.72 3.05
N VAL A 214 0.16 42.81 2.12
CA VAL A 214 0.98 42.74 0.89
C VAL A 214 0.27 43.49 -0.24
N VAL A 215 0.96 44.48 -0.80
CA VAL A 215 0.44 45.21 -1.94
C VAL A 215 0.38 44.32 -3.17
N GLN A 216 -0.77 44.24 -3.80
CA GLN A 216 -0.96 43.57 -5.09
C GLN A 216 -0.90 44.55 -6.27
N SER A 217 -1.42 45.75 -6.06
CA SER A 217 -1.43 46.79 -7.10
C SER A 217 -1.52 48.17 -6.49
N SER A 218 -0.99 49.18 -7.21
CA SER A 218 -1.23 50.60 -6.95
C SER A 218 -1.57 51.26 -8.30
N ALA A 219 -2.79 51.74 -8.45
CA ALA A 219 -3.31 52.23 -9.72
C ALA A 219 -3.88 53.64 -9.58
N LEU A 220 -3.43 54.57 -10.44
CA LEU A 220 -3.96 55.93 -10.54
C LEU A 220 -5.41 55.89 -11.08
N GLN A 221 -6.32 56.54 -10.36
CA GLN A 221 -7.71 56.68 -10.74
C GLN A 221 -7.96 57.97 -11.54
N SER A 222 -9.13 58.06 -12.19
CA SER A 222 -9.50 59.21 -13.02
C SER A 222 -9.69 60.53 -12.24
N ASP A 223 -9.85 60.47 -10.93
CA ASP A 223 -9.97 61.59 -10.02
C ASP A 223 -8.62 62.09 -9.47
N GLY A 224 -7.53 61.48 -9.88
CA GLY A 224 -6.18 61.81 -9.44
C GLY A 224 -5.73 61.14 -8.14
N THR A 225 -6.57 60.35 -7.56
CA THR A 225 -6.23 59.52 -6.37
C THR A 225 -5.72 58.14 -6.79
N TYR A 226 -5.19 57.37 -5.85
CA TYR A 226 -4.72 56.01 -6.05
C TYR A 226 -5.66 54.99 -5.39
N GLN A 227 -5.85 53.91 -6.09
CA GLN A 227 -6.45 52.67 -5.52
C GLN A 227 -5.34 51.66 -5.28
N ILE A 228 -5.25 51.18 -4.04
CA ILE A 228 -4.26 50.18 -3.63
C ILE A 228 -4.99 48.89 -3.37
N GLY A 229 -4.69 47.86 -4.17
CA GLY A 229 -5.12 46.49 -3.94
C GLY A 229 -4.15 45.76 -3.01
N TYR A 230 -4.65 45.07 -2.00
CA TYR A 230 -3.83 44.36 -1.03
C TYR A 230 -4.50 43.10 -0.55
N VAL A 231 -3.72 42.21 0.04
CA VAL A 231 -4.19 41.03 0.77
C VAL A 231 -3.85 41.19 2.23
N LEU A 232 -4.86 41.07 3.09
CA LEU A 232 -4.69 41.08 4.53
C LEU A 232 -4.21 39.70 4.99
N HIS A 233 -3.30 39.69 5.93
CA HIS A 233 -2.82 38.50 6.60
C HIS A 233 -2.95 38.68 8.12
N GLU A 234 -3.48 37.67 8.81
CA GLU A 234 -3.14 37.51 10.22
C GLU A 234 -1.63 37.27 10.27
N ALA A 235 -0.93 38.21 10.90
CA ALA A 235 0.49 38.43 10.71
C ALA A 235 1.36 37.25 11.11
N VAL A 236 1.63 36.32 10.18
CA VAL A 236 2.81 35.46 10.27
C VAL A 236 3.81 35.95 9.24
N LEU A 237 4.80 36.68 9.72
CA LEU A 237 5.92 37.12 8.90
C LEU A 237 6.96 35.99 8.83
N HIS A 238 7.28 35.55 7.63
CA HIS A 238 8.30 34.55 7.38
C HIS A 238 9.58 35.21 6.84
N GLU A 239 10.71 34.74 7.32
CA GLU A 239 11.99 35.02 6.65
C GLU A 239 12.14 34.00 5.49
N TYR A 240 12.69 34.45 4.38
CA TYR A 240 13.12 33.52 3.35
C TYR A 240 14.18 32.58 3.95
N PRO A 241 13.97 31.27 3.88
CA PRO A 241 14.89 30.31 4.51
C PRO A 241 16.28 30.37 3.87
N ASN A 242 17.29 29.97 4.62
CA ASN A 242 18.60 29.70 4.04
C ASN A 242 18.51 28.50 3.12
N PHE A 243 19.30 28.48 2.06
CA PHE A 243 19.29 27.35 1.13
C PHE A 243 19.71 26.04 1.79
N GLU A 244 20.55 26.08 2.83
CA GLU A 244 20.96 24.91 3.63
C GLU A 244 19.79 24.24 4.37
N GLU A 245 18.69 24.96 4.60
CA GLU A 245 17.49 24.41 5.25
C GLU A 245 16.63 23.58 4.27
N LEU A 246 16.76 23.82 2.97
CA LEU A 246 15.92 23.22 1.93
C LEU A 246 16.67 22.24 1.03
N PHE A 247 17.92 22.56 0.72
CA PHE A 247 18.70 21.85 -0.29
C PHE A 247 20.02 21.34 0.28
N SER A 248 20.59 20.38 -0.45
CA SER A 248 21.91 19.82 -0.16
C SER A 248 22.78 19.84 -1.40
N ALA A 249 24.10 19.78 -1.22
CA ALA A 249 25.01 19.58 -2.35
C ALA A 249 24.70 18.24 -3.03
N GLY A 250 24.61 18.25 -4.35
CA GLY A 250 24.18 17.12 -5.17
C GLY A 250 22.70 17.17 -5.57
N ASP A 251 21.88 18.01 -4.96
CA ASP A 251 20.48 18.15 -5.35
C ASP A 251 20.33 18.71 -6.76
N ALA A 252 19.48 18.10 -7.56
CA ALA A 252 19.01 18.65 -8.82
C ALA A 252 17.81 19.56 -8.56
N ILE A 253 17.95 20.85 -8.85
CA ILE A 253 16.88 21.85 -8.71
C ILE A 253 16.46 22.39 -10.06
N ASP A 254 15.19 22.75 -10.15
CA ASP A 254 14.62 23.48 -11.28
C ASP A 254 14.51 24.96 -10.90
N ILE A 255 15.17 25.83 -11.69
CA ILE A 255 15.11 27.27 -11.56
C ILE A 255 14.06 27.78 -12.54
N SER A 256 13.10 28.57 -12.06
CA SER A 256 12.03 29.13 -12.87
C SER A 256 11.71 30.56 -12.47
N GLY A 257 10.92 31.26 -13.32
CA GLY A 257 10.50 32.64 -13.06
C GLY A 257 11.53 33.74 -13.43
N CYS A 258 12.68 33.38 -13.95
CA CYS A 258 13.60 34.36 -14.51
C CYS A 258 12.99 34.97 -15.79
N THR A 259 12.76 36.28 -15.79
CA THR A 259 12.19 37.04 -16.91
C THR A 259 13.23 37.87 -17.63
N THR A 260 14.10 38.57 -16.90
CA THR A 260 15.21 39.34 -17.43
C THR A 260 16.33 38.44 -17.92
N LEU A 261 16.67 37.44 -17.15
CA LEU A 261 17.71 36.45 -17.45
C LEU A 261 17.07 35.08 -17.78
N ALA A 262 16.11 35.08 -18.73
CA ALA A 262 15.30 33.90 -19.05
C ALA A 262 16.11 32.61 -19.38
N LYS A 263 17.37 32.75 -19.81
CA LYS A 263 18.29 31.66 -20.08
C LYS A 263 18.72 30.90 -18.80
N ASN A 264 18.55 31.52 -17.64
CA ASN A 264 18.92 30.93 -16.36
C ASN A 264 17.84 29.97 -15.83
N ASN A 265 16.64 29.94 -16.45
CA ASN A 265 15.62 28.94 -16.16
C ASN A 265 16.10 27.56 -16.63
N GLY A 266 15.82 26.52 -15.82
CA GLY A 266 16.12 25.13 -16.15
C GLY A 266 16.60 24.33 -14.96
N SER A 267 16.92 23.05 -15.20
CA SER A 267 17.40 22.14 -14.17
C SER A 267 18.91 22.18 -14.04
N HIS A 268 19.39 22.31 -12.80
CA HIS A 268 20.81 22.45 -12.47
C HIS A 268 21.14 21.66 -11.19
N ILE A 269 22.38 21.15 -11.11
CA ILE A 269 22.84 20.40 -9.94
C ILE A 269 23.68 21.31 -9.03
N ILE A 270 23.29 21.36 -7.77
CA ILE A 270 23.99 22.16 -6.74
C ILE A 270 25.31 21.49 -6.39
N ARG A 271 26.42 22.23 -6.39
CA ARG A 271 27.73 21.73 -5.98
C ARG A 271 28.12 22.11 -4.56
N SER A 272 27.74 23.29 -4.14
CA SER A 272 27.93 23.72 -2.75
C SER A 272 26.90 24.76 -2.37
N ILE A 273 26.64 24.88 -1.09
CA ILE A 273 25.72 25.85 -0.50
C ILE A 273 26.47 26.63 0.57
N SER A 274 26.22 27.92 0.62
CA SER A 274 26.73 28.77 1.70
C SER A 274 25.65 29.81 2.03
N GLY A 275 24.88 29.54 3.08
CA GLY A 275 23.76 30.38 3.52
C GLY A 275 22.75 30.61 2.40
N ARG A 276 22.75 31.81 1.82
CA ARG A 276 21.85 32.24 0.76
C ARG A 276 22.49 32.24 -0.64
N THR A 277 23.56 31.48 -0.83
CA THR A 277 24.26 31.33 -2.11
C THR A 277 24.38 29.88 -2.51
N LEU A 278 23.87 29.55 -3.70
CA LEU A 278 24.08 28.28 -4.37
C LEU A 278 25.23 28.40 -5.37
N THR A 279 26.11 27.41 -5.41
CA THR A 279 27.19 27.30 -6.39
C THR A 279 26.99 26.08 -7.28
N PHE A 280 27.23 26.24 -8.57
CA PHE A 280 27.10 25.22 -9.61
C PHE A 280 28.45 24.97 -10.30
N ASP A 281 28.60 23.89 -11.06
CA ASP A 281 29.90 23.42 -11.56
C ASP A 281 30.57 24.30 -12.63
N LYS A 282 29.80 24.97 -13.45
CA LYS A 282 30.30 25.62 -14.67
C LYS A 282 29.66 26.98 -14.87
N ASP A 283 30.23 27.74 -15.79
CA ASP A 283 29.69 29.00 -16.29
C ASP A 283 28.41 28.78 -17.11
N ILE A 284 27.32 28.50 -16.38
CA ILE A 284 26.03 28.12 -16.96
C ILE A 284 25.04 29.27 -17.02
N PHE A 285 25.24 30.31 -16.19
CA PHE A 285 24.30 31.41 -16.08
C PHE A 285 24.75 32.67 -16.84
N ALA A 286 23.78 33.37 -17.34
CA ALA A 286 23.97 34.79 -17.72
C ALA A 286 24.09 35.59 -16.41
N ALA A 287 25.20 36.29 -16.21
CA ALA A 287 25.47 37.08 -15.02
C ALA A 287 24.62 38.38 -15.02
N GLY A 288 24.11 38.74 -13.85
CA GLY A 288 23.31 39.96 -13.66
C GLY A 288 22.29 39.80 -12.53
N SER A 289 21.48 40.86 -12.35
CA SER A 289 20.36 40.81 -11.41
C SER A 289 19.07 40.45 -12.15
N GLU A 290 18.28 39.58 -11.55
CA GLU A 290 16.98 39.16 -12.05
C GLU A 290 15.87 40.00 -11.40
N ALA A 291 14.94 40.50 -12.22
CA ALA A 291 13.79 41.25 -11.73
C ALA A 291 12.52 40.41 -11.54
N GLY A 292 12.50 39.24 -12.13
CA GLY A 292 11.39 38.30 -12.00
C GLY A 292 11.32 37.60 -10.63
N THR A 293 10.24 36.92 -10.38
CA THR A 293 10.08 36.08 -9.18
C THR A 293 10.76 34.73 -9.41
N VAL A 294 11.95 34.57 -8.85
CA VAL A 294 12.73 33.33 -8.99
C VAL A 294 12.24 32.29 -8.03
N MET A 295 11.88 31.12 -8.54
CA MET A 295 11.49 29.92 -7.77
C MET A 295 12.53 28.83 -7.98
N LEU A 296 12.84 28.10 -6.90
CA LEU A 296 13.73 26.94 -6.93
C LEU A 296 12.98 25.76 -6.38
N GLU A 297 13.03 24.64 -7.09
CA GLU A 297 12.29 23.44 -6.69
C GLU A 297 13.13 22.18 -6.91
N ARG A 298 13.24 21.33 -5.87
CA ARG A 298 13.67 19.94 -6.04
C ARG A 298 12.43 19.10 -6.31
N LYS A 299 12.26 18.70 -7.57
CA LYS A 299 11.11 17.94 -8.03
C LYS A 299 11.23 16.46 -7.67
N VAL A 300 10.10 15.86 -7.30
CA VAL A 300 9.93 14.43 -7.10
C VAL A 300 8.75 13.97 -7.94
N PRO A 301 8.87 12.90 -8.74
CA PRO A 301 7.76 12.41 -9.58
C PRO A 301 6.57 11.93 -8.73
N ASP A 302 5.37 11.91 -9.33
CA ASP A 302 4.14 11.43 -8.70
C ASP A 302 4.02 9.90 -8.88
N LEU A 303 4.80 9.16 -8.09
CA LEU A 303 4.88 7.71 -8.22
C LEU A 303 3.61 7.03 -7.71
N THR A 304 3.02 6.19 -8.54
CA THR A 304 1.81 5.40 -8.25
C THR A 304 2.10 4.03 -7.65
N CYS A 305 3.32 3.55 -7.75
CA CYS A 305 3.85 2.38 -7.06
C CYS A 305 5.32 2.58 -6.80
N ILE A 306 5.83 2.04 -5.70
CA ILE A 306 7.25 2.14 -5.35
C ILE A 306 7.80 0.83 -4.79
N CYS A 307 9.08 0.60 -5.02
CA CYS A 307 9.86 -0.43 -4.34
C CYS A 307 11.32 0.02 -4.17
N GLU A 308 12.06 -0.63 -3.30
CA GLU A 308 13.50 -0.43 -3.16
C GLU A 308 14.24 -1.56 -3.88
N CYS A 309 15.25 -1.22 -4.65
CA CYS A 309 16.20 -2.17 -5.23
C CYS A 309 17.56 -1.50 -5.42
N ASP A 310 18.62 -2.20 -4.99
CA ASP A 310 20.02 -1.76 -5.14
C ASP A 310 20.23 -0.33 -4.62
N ASN A 311 19.69 -0.05 -3.44
CA ASN A 311 19.78 1.23 -2.74
C ASN A 311 19.24 2.42 -3.56
N ARG A 312 18.15 2.20 -4.30
CA ARG A 312 17.38 3.20 -5.03
C ARG A 312 15.89 2.99 -4.80
N ILE A 313 15.16 4.09 -4.73
CA ILE A 313 13.69 4.03 -4.82
C ILE A 313 13.31 3.99 -6.29
N TRP A 314 12.63 2.93 -6.66
CA TRP A 314 12.04 2.74 -7.99
C TRP A 314 10.54 2.99 -7.92
N GLY A 315 9.97 3.51 -8.99
CA GLY A 315 8.54 3.72 -9.10
C GLY A 315 8.10 4.10 -10.50
N ALA A 316 6.80 4.28 -10.68
CA ALA A 316 6.23 4.63 -11.98
C ALA A 316 5.28 5.82 -11.87
N GLU A 317 5.36 6.71 -12.88
CA GLU A 317 4.44 7.83 -13.09
C GLU A 317 3.97 7.80 -14.55
N GLY A 318 2.65 7.66 -14.77
CA GLY A 318 2.09 7.55 -16.11
C GLY A 318 2.70 6.39 -16.90
N THR A 319 3.48 6.68 -17.94
CA THR A 319 4.19 5.67 -18.75
C THR A 319 5.68 5.59 -18.43
N THR A 320 6.17 6.38 -17.48
CA THR A 320 7.60 6.50 -17.18
C THR A 320 7.95 5.73 -15.90
N ILE A 321 9.01 4.95 -16.00
CA ILE A 321 9.65 4.28 -14.87
C ILE A 321 10.77 5.18 -14.39
N TRP A 322 10.83 5.41 -13.08
CA TRP A 322 11.80 6.25 -12.41
C TRP A 322 12.65 5.47 -11.42
N ALA A 323 13.90 5.86 -11.27
CA ALA A 323 14.73 5.45 -10.14
C ALA A 323 15.43 6.67 -9.54
N SER A 324 15.46 6.75 -8.22
CA SER A 324 16.19 7.79 -7.50
C SER A 324 17.70 7.68 -7.71
N ALA A 325 18.44 8.72 -7.37
CA ALA A 325 19.88 8.65 -7.22
C ALA A 325 20.27 7.57 -6.19
N LEU A 326 21.47 7.01 -6.33
CA LEU A 326 21.95 5.92 -5.46
C LEU A 326 22.04 6.38 -4.01
N GLY A 327 21.31 5.71 -3.13
CA GLY A 327 21.27 6.02 -1.69
C GLY A 327 20.48 7.28 -1.32
N ASP A 328 19.93 7.99 -2.29
CA ASP A 328 19.22 9.26 -2.06
C ASP A 328 17.80 9.24 -2.65
N PRO A 329 16.76 9.08 -1.81
CA PRO A 329 15.37 9.07 -2.25
C PRO A 329 14.82 10.46 -2.61
N LYS A 330 15.56 11.54 -2.38
CA LYS A 330 15.14 12.91 -2.65
C LYS A 330 15.39 13.31 -4.11
N ASN A 331 16.35 12.67 -4.79
CA ASN A 331 16.81 13.06 -6.11
C ASN A 331 16.41 12.06 -7.21
N PHE A 332 15.57 12.51 -8.15
CA PHE A 332 15.12 11.76 -9.34
C PHE A 332 15.57 12.39 -10.66
N TYR A 333 16.25 13.52 -10.63
CA TYR A 333 16.60 14.32 -11.83
C TYR A 333 18.09 14.60 -11.93
N VAL A 334 18.95 13.80 -11.28
CA VAL A 334 20.41 13.93 -11.38
C VAL A 334 20.91 13.12 -12.58
N TYR A 335 21.52 13.78 -13.57
CA TYR A 335 21.99 13.18 -14.83
C TYR A 335 23.36 13.72 -15.23
N ASP A 336 24.40 13.38 -14.47
CA ASP A 336 25.79 13.78 -14.70
C ASP A 336 26.61 12.78 -15.54
N GLY A 337 26.03 11.60 -15.85
CA GLY A 337 26.70 10.49 -16.52
C GLY A 337 27.44 9.56 -15.55
N LEU A 338 27.10 9.62 -14.25
CA LEU A 338 27.73 8.84 -13.21
C LEU A 338 26.90 7.57 -12.88
N ALA A 339 27.56 6.57 -12.27
CA ALA A 339 26.87 5.36 -11.81
C ALA A 339 25.86 5.64 -10.68
N THR A 340 26.02 6.76 -9.98
CA THR A 340 25.15 7.20 -8.88
C THR A 340 23.92 7.96 -9.33
N ASP A 341 23.82 8.32 -10.60
CA ASP A 341 22.74 9.17 -11.14
C ASP A 341 21.36 8.52 -11.01
N SER A 342 20.35 9.37 -11.14
CA SER A 342 18.95 8.96 -11.31
C SER A 342 18.74 8.26 -12.66
N TYR A 343 17.58 7.60 -12.81
CA TYR A 343 17.20 6.97 -14.07
C TYR A 343 15.73 7.23 -14.36
N ALA A 344 15.44 7.45 -15.63
CA ALA A 344 14.08 7.61 -16.12
C ALA A 344 13.95 7.00 -17.53
N VAL A 345 12.87 6.26 -17.78
CA VAL A 345 12.58 5.69 -19.09
C VAL A 345 11.08 5.57 -19.31
N ALA A 346 10.62 6.01 -20.47
CA ALA A 346 9.24 5.84 -20.89
C ALA A 346 9.07 4.51 -21.61
N VAL A 347 7.98 3.79 -21.33
CA VAL A 347 7.58 2.56 -21.99
C VAL A 347 6.33 2.78 -22.85
N GLY A 348 6.30 2.15 -24.02
CA GLY A 348 5.22 2.33 -25.00
C GLY A 348 4.11 1.29 -24.93
N THR A 349 4.02 0.50 -23.87
CA THR A 349 2.95 -0.51 -23.69
C THR A 349 1.68 0.12 -23.16
N ASP A 350 0.52 -0.41 -23.58
CA ASP A 350 -0.78 0.06 -23.13
C ASP A 350 -1.07 -0.27 -21.66
N GLY A 351 -1.97 0.51 -21.05
CA GLY A 351 -2.44 0.34 -19.68
C GLY A 351 -1.55 1.02 -18.63
N ALA A 352 -2.13 1.22 -17.45
CA ALA A 352 -1.44 1.75 -16.29
C ALA A 352 -0.51 0.70 -15.65
N PHE A 353 0.47 1.16 -14.90
CA PHE A 353 1.23 0.27 -14.01
C PHE A 353 0.35 -0.13 -12.83
N THR A 354 0.33 -1.42 -12.54
CA THR A 354 -0.45 -2.05 -11.47
C THR A 354 0.42 -2.59 -10.35
N GLY A 355 1.69 -2.25 -10.33
CA GLY A 355 2.59 -2.57 -9.24
C GLY A 355 4.04 -2.69 -9.66
N CYS A 356 4.94 -2.59 -8.71
CA CYS A 356 6.36 -2.85 -8.89
C CYS A 356 6.94 -3.56 -7.68
N ILE A 357 7.98 -4.34 -7.91
CA ILE A 357 8.67 -5.08 -6.85
C ILE A 357 10.11 -5.41 -7.26
N ALA A 358 11.02 -5.39 -6.29
CA ALA A 358 12.35 -5.94 -6.46
C ALA A 358 12.28 -7.48 -6.43
N TYR A 359 12.87 -8.13 -7.42
CA TYR A 359 12.88 -9.57 -7.55
C TYR A 359 14.24 -10.06 -8.07
N SER A 360 14.98 -10.83 -7.26
CA SER A 360 16.28 -11.40 -7.65
C SER A 360 17.25 -10.39 -8.30
N SER A 361 17.54 -9.29 -7.63
CA SER A 361 18.40 -8.19 -8.14
C SER A 361 17.93 -7.54 -9.44
N THR A 362 16.63 -7.62 -9.73
CA THR A 362 15.97 -6.94 -10.83
C THR A 362 14.72 -6.24 -10.34
N VAL A 363 14.27 -5.23 -11.07
CA VAL A 363 13.01 -4.57 -10.77
C VAL A 363 11.97 -5.00 -11.80
N LEU A 364 10.81 -5.43 -11.30
CA LEU A 364 9.67 -5.79 -12.11
C LEU A 364 8.61 -4.71 -12.01
N PHE A 365 8.19 -4.17 -13.15
CA PHE A 365 7.06 -3.26 -13.27
C PHE A 365 5.92 -3.97 -14.02
N TRP A 366 4.81 -4.13 -13.33
CA TRP A 366 3.67 -4.87 -13.84
C TRP A 366 2.60 -3.94 -14.40
N LYS A 367 1.97 -4.41 -15.47
CA LYS A 367 0.66 -3.96 -15.97
C LYS A 367 -0.26 -5.18 -16.04
N GLU A 368 -1.54 -5.04 -16.33
CA GLU A 368 -2.46 -6.19 -16.36
C GLU A 368 -2.07 -7.30 -17.35
N ASN A 369 -1.37 -6.95 -18.45
CA ASN A 369 -1.09 -7.87 -19.56
C ASN A 369 0.40 -8.02 -19.88
N CYS A 370 1.28 -7.39 -19.12
CA CYS A 370 2.73 -7.50 -19.35
C CYS A 370 3.53 -7.17 -18.09
N VAL A 371 4.79 -7.54 -18.13
CA VAL A 371 5.80 -7.16 -17.15
C VAL A 371 7.00 -6.53 -17.87
N HIS A 372 7.50 -5.42 -17.33
CA HIS A 372 8.77 -4.82 -17.69
C HIS A 372 9.80 -5.22 -16.66
N LYS A 373 10.84 -5.91 -17.08
CA LYS A 373 11.95 -6.35 -16.25
C LYS A 373 13.16 -5.48 -16.53
N ILE A 374 13.67 -4.81 -15.50
CA ILE A 374 14.87 -3.98 -15.59
C ILE A 374 16.05 -4.75 -15.01
N LEU A 375 17.09 -4.91 -15.83
CA LEU A 375 18.35 -5.53 -15.46
C LEU A 375 19.48 -4.52 -15.58
N GLY A 376 20.51 -4.68 -14.78
CA GLY A 376 21.70 -3.83 -14.77
C GLY A 376 22.04 -3.37 -13.36
N SER A 377 23.21 -2.78 -13.19
CA SER A 377 23.70 -2.34 -11.88
C SER A 377 23.75 -0.82 -11.72
N TYR A 378 23.68 -0.06 -12.81
CA TYR A 378 23.69 1.40 -12.80
C TYR A 378 23.06 1.98 -14.08
N PRO A 379 22.68 3.26 -14.12
CA PRO A 379 21.84 3.86 -15.18
C PRO A 379 22.28 3.58 -16.62
N ALA A 380 23.58 3.66 -16.90
CA ALA A 380 24.11 3.42 -18.25
C ALA A 380 24.08 1.93 -18.68
N GLN A 381 23.83 1.01 -17.77
CA GLN A 381 23.72 -0.43 -18.03
C GLN A 381 22.30 -0.96 -17.86
N TYR A 382 21.33 -0.14 -17.51
CA TYR A 382 19.96 -0.61 -17.38
C TYR A 382 19.38 -0.97 -18.74
N GLU A 383 18.92 -2.21 -18.83
CA GLU A 383 18.21 -2.76 -19.98
C GLU A 383 16.79 -3.15 -19.58
N ILE A 384 15.81 -2.84 -20.43
CA ILE A 384 14.41 -3.16 -20.19
C ILE A 384 13.96 -4.27 -21.12
N TYR A 385 13.44 -5.33 -20.55
CA TYR A 385 12.81 -6.43 -21.24
C TYR A 385 11.31 -6.44 -20.95
N THR A 386 10.50 -6.49 -21.99
CA THR A 386 9.04 -6.55 -21.88
C THR A 386 8.53 -7.92 -22.27
N TYR A 387 7.75 -8.53 -21.40
CA TYR A 387 7.12 -9.82 -21.64
C TYR A 387 5.60 -9.69 -21.55
N THR A 388 4.90 -10.19 -22.58
CA THR A 388 3.44 -10.30 -22.57
C THR A 388 3.05 -11.54 -21.78
N VAL A 389 2.59 -11.33 -20.56
CA VAL A 389 2.19 -12.36 -19.60
C VAL A 389 1.01 -11.85 -18.78
N PRO A 390 0.21 -12.73 -18.15
CA PRO A 390 -0.76 -12.28 -17.16
C PRO A 390 -0.08 -11.48 -16.06
N GLY A 391 -0.49 -10.23 -15.89
CA GLY A 391 0.05 -9.36 -14.87
C GLY A 391 -0.92 -9.14 -13.72
N ILE A 392 -0.67 -8.11 -12.90
CA ILE A 392 -1.46 -7.80 -11.72
C ILE A 392 -2.76 -7.14 -12.15
N GLN A 393 -3.88 -7.59 -11.62
CA GLN A 393 -5.19 -6.99 -11.82
C GLN A 393 -5.24 -5.60 -11.16
N GLU A 394 -5.82 -4.62 -11.84
CA GLU A 394 -6.10 -3.31 -11.25
C GLU A 394 -6.90 -3.44 -9.95
N GLY A 395 -6.53 -2.66 -8.91
CA GLY A 395 -7.06 -2.76 -7.55
C GLY A 395 -6.48 -3.92 -6.72
N SER A 396 -5.47 -4.64 -7.24
CA SER A 396 -4.81 -5.75 -6.54
C SER A 396 -3.29 -5.53 -6.41
N GLU A 397 -2.84 -4.30 -6.41
CA GLU A 397 -1.43 -3.88 -6.32
C GLU A 397 -0.77 -4.40 -5.04
N LYS A 398 -1.53 -4.45 -3.94
CA LYS A 398 -1.08 -4.97 -2.64
C LYS A 398 -1.09 -6.49 -2.54
N SER A 399 -1.35 -7.20 -3.64
CA SER A 399 -1.31 -8.68 -3.65
C SER A 399 0.09 -9.28 -3.82
N LEU A 400 1.11 -8.45 -4.05
CA LEU A 400 2.48 -8.88 -4.26
C LEU A 400 3.11 -9.42 -2.96
N ALA A 401 3.61 -10.66 -2.98
CA ALA A 401 4.43 -11.20 -1.90
C ALA A 401 5.46 -12.20 -2.45
N ILE A 402 6.67 -12.17 -1.90
CA ILE A 402 7.73 -13.12 -2.25
C ILE A 402 7.87 -14.13 -1.12
N ILE A 403 7.82 -15.42 -1.47
CA ILE A 403 7.98 -16.54 -0.54
C ILE A 403 8.92 -17.55 -1.18
N ASN A 404 10.04 -17.86 -0.52
CA ASN A 404 11.01 -18.83 -1.03
C ASN A 404 11.38 -18.58 -2.51
N GLU A 405 11.79 -17.36 -2.84
CA GLU A 405 12.19 -16.94 -4.20
C GLU A 405 11.06 -16.96 -5.26
N THR A 406 9.84 -17.27 -4.88
CA THR A 406 8.67 -17.22 -5.77
C THR A 406 7.82 -16.00 -5.46
N LEU A 407 7.50 -15.22 -6.48
CA LEU A 407 6.60 -14.08 -6.39
C LEU A 407 5.15 -14.55 -6.62
N PHE A 408 4.28 -14.24 -5.68
CA PHE A 408 2.84 -14.48 -5.77
C PHE A 408 2.10 -13.17 -6.00
N TYR A 409 1.06 -13.21 -6.83
CA TYR A 409 0.22 -12.04 -7.09
C TYR A 409 -1.16 -12.40 -7.66
N LYS A 410 -2.11 -11.48 -7.57
CA LYS A 410 -3.46 -11.61 -8.12
C LYS A 410 -3.54 -10.98 -9.52
N GLY A 411 -3.75 -11.80 -10.52
CA GLY A 411 -4.08 -11.37 -11.89
C GLY A 411 -5.57 -11.50 -12.18
N ARG A 412 -6.02 -11.08 -13.37
CA ARG A 412 -7.45 -11.10 -13.76
C ARG A 412 -8.08 -12.49 -13.70
N SER A 413 -7.36 -13.52 -14.11
CA SER A 413 -7.89 -14.89 -14.19
C SER A 413 -7.78 -15.68 -12.88
N GLY A 414 -6.96 -15.23 -11.93
CA GLY A 414 -6.73 -15.92 -10.67
C GLY A 414 -5.44 -15.46 -9.99
N VAL A 415 -4.92 -16.26 -9.10
CA VAL A 415 -3.66 -16.04 -8.40
C VAL A 415 -2.53 -16.78 -9.11
N TYR A 416 -1.42 -16.11 -9.30
CA TYR A 416 -0.26 -16.61 -10.05
C TYR A 416 0.97 -16.72 -9.16
N ALA A 417 1.83 -17.68 -9.50
CA ALA A 417 3.20 -17.82 -9.01
C ALA A 417 4.18 -17.53 -10.14
N TYR A 418 5.19 -16.69 -9.87
CA TYR A 418 6.22 -16.30 -10.84
C TYR A 418 7.61 -16.58 -10.27
N SER A 419 8.40 -17.35 -11.02
CA SER A 419 9.77 -17.73 -10.67
C SER A 419 10.78 -17.30 -11.76
N GLY A 420 10.52 -16.13 -12.39
CA GLY A 420 11.41 -15.54 -13.40
C GLY A 420 11.08 -15.89 -14.85
N GLY A 421 10.20 -16.85 -15.10
CA GLY A 421 9.75 -17.27 -16.42
C GLY A 421 8.29 -16.87 -16.73
N THR A 422 7.50 -17.83 -17.23
CA THR A 422 6.05 -17.64 -17.43
C THR A 422 5.33 -17.82 -16.09
N PRO A 423 4.44 -16.92 -15.71
CA PRO A 423 3.63 -17.08 -14.50
C PRO A 423 2.73 -18.33 -14.56
N GLU A 424 2.66 -19.08 -13.49
CA GLU A 424 1.82 -20.26 -13.32
C GLU A 424 0.54 -19.91 -12.58
N LEU A 425 -0.62 -20.31 -13.08
CA LEU A 425 -1.89 -20.15 -12.39
C LEU A 425 -2.01 -21.20 -11.28
N ILE A 426 -1.99 -20.76 -10.01
CA ILE A 426 -2.06 -21.65 -8.85
C ILE A 426 -3.45 -21.75 -8.23
N SER A 427 -4.41 -21.01 -8.75
CA SER A 427 -5.80 -20.98 -8.25
C SER A 427 -6.80 -21.65 -9.19
N GLU A 428 -6.38 -22.63 -9.99
CA GLU A 428 -7.29 -23.39 -10.89
C GLU A 428 -8.43 -24.03 -10.13
N ASN A 429 -8.18 -24.48 -8.88
CA ASN A 429 -9.16 -25.07 -7.99
C ASN A 429 -10.30 -24.11 -7.57
N PHE A 430 -10.17 -22.80 -7.83
CA PHE A 430 -11.27 -21.85 -7.61
C PHE A 430 -12.34 -21.92 -8.72
N GLY A 431 -12.08 -22.67 -9.79
CA GLY A 431 -13.04 -22.94 -10.85
C GLY A 431 -13.46 -21.65 -11.55
N THR A 432 -14.77 -21.38 -11.56
CA THR A 432 -15.33 -20.20 -12.24
C THR A 432 -15.46 -18.98 -11.35
N ARG A 433 -15.12 -19.07 -10.07
CA ARG A 433 -15.18 -17.92 -9.14
C ARG A 433 -14.21 -16.83 -9.55
N ARG A 434 -14.64 -15.58 -9.45
CA ARG A 434 -13.83 -14.40 -9.73
C ARG A 434 -13.67 -13.57 -8.48
N PHE A 435 -12.50 -12.97 -8.34
CA PHE A 435 -12.14 -12.14 -7.21
C PHE A 435 -11.48 -10.85 -7.67
N TYR A 436 -11.60 -9.82 -6.86
CA TYR A 436 -11.17 -8.44 -7.11
C TYR A 436 -10.53 -7.87 -5.84
N ASP A 437 -9.86 -6.73 -5.98
CA ASP A 437 -9.37 -5.89 -4.88
C ASP A 437 -8.54 -6.68 -3.85
N ALA A 438 -7.56 -7.42 -4.34
CA ALA A 438 -6.79 -8.33 -3.53
C ALA A 438 -5.68 -7.64 -2.73
N VAL A 439 -5.60 -7.95 -1.45
CA VAL A 439 -4.54 -7.54 -0.55
C VAL A 439 -3.90 -8.79 0.06
N ALA A 440 -2.57 -8.87 0.08
CA ALA A 440 -1.90 -10.08 0.52
C ALA A 440 -0.70 -9.82 1.44
N GLY A 441 -0.32 -10.88 2.15
CA GLY A 441 0.86 -10.91 2.99
C GLY A 441 1.39 -12.34 3.15
N THR A 442 2.49 -12.47 3.87
CA THR A 442 3.12 -13.76 4.12
C THR A 442 3.67 -13.87 5.54
N ASP A 443 3.60 -15.07 6.09
CA ASP A 443 4.30 -15.43 7.34
C ASP A 443 5.70 -16.06 7.07
N GLY A 444 6.16 -16.01 5.80
CA GLY A 444 7.40 -16.62 5.35
C GLY A 444 7.23 -18.02 4.74
N GLU A 445 6.12 -18.70 5.00
CA GLU A 445 5.82 -20.05 4.50
C GLU A 445 4.52 -20.11 3.69
N ARG A 446 3.55 -19.25 4.02
CA ARG A 446 2.21 -19.23 3.45
C ARG A 446 1.90 -17.87 2.84
N TYR A 447 1.11 -17.91 1.80
CA TYR A 447 0.57 -16.71 1.16
C TYR A 447 -0.87 -16.49 1.61
N TYR A 448 -1.09 -15.40 2.34
CA TYR A 448 -2.39 -14.94 2.82
C TYR A 448 -2.93 -13.93 1.84
N ILE A 449 -4.16 -14.09 1.37
CA ILE A 449 -4.78 -13.17 0.42
C ILE A 449 -6.24 -12.94 0.78
N SER A 450 -6.57 -11.69 1.05
CA SER A 450 -7.93 -11.19 1.23
C SER A 450 -8.43 -10.66 -0.10
N MET A 451 -9.56 -11.15 -0.59
CA MET A 451 -10.12 -10.82 -1.90
C MET A 451 -11.62 -10.61 -1.80
N ARG A 452 -12.14 -9.71 -2.63
CA ARG A 452 -13.58 -9.48 -2.75
C ARG A 452 -14.16 -10.32 -3.90
N ASP A 453 -15.24 -11.04 -3.64
CA ASP A 453 -15.92 -11.84 -4.65
C ASP A 453 -16.86 -11.00 -5.55
N GLU A 454 -17.52 -11.65 -6.52
CA GLU A 454 -18.44 -11.01 -7.47
C GLU A 454 -19.72 -10.43 -6.81
N VAL A 455 -20.06 -10.88 -5.59
CA VAL A 455 -21.22 -10.42 -4.84
C VAL A 455 -20.87 -9.26 -3.90
N GLY A 456 -19.57 -9.01 -3.71
CA GLY A 456 -19.05 -7.95 -2.86
C GLY A 456 -18.61 -8.41 -1.47
N GLU A 457 -18.63 -9.72 -1.21
CA GLU A 457 -18.19 -10.29 0.07
C GLU A 457 -16.68 -10.52 0.08
N TRP A 458 -16.06 -10.26 1.22
CA TRP A 458 -14.63 -10.51 1.40
C TRP A 458 -14.36 -11.93 1.88
N GLU A 459 -13.30 -12.53 1.36
CA GLU A 459 -12.85 -13.86 1.72
C GLU A 459 -11.33 -13.87 1.88
N LEU A 460 -10.85 -14.39 3.01
CA LEU A 460 -9.42 -14.61 3.26
C LEU A 460 -9.06 -16.06 2.95
N TYR A 461 -8.20 -16.22 1.96
CA TYR A 461 -7.59 -17.49 1.59
C TYR A 461 -6.14 -17.57 2.02
N VAL A 462 -5.70 -18.78 2.34
CA VAL A 462 -4.31 -19.08 2.64
C VAL A 462 -3.82 -20.19 1.73
N PHE A 463 -2.75 -19.93 1.01
CA PHE A 463 -2.04 -20.89 0.19
C PHE A 463 -0.82 -21.43 0.94
N ASP A 464 -0.81 -22.73 1.17
CA ASP A 464 0.34 -23.44 1.71
C ASP A 464 1.31 -23.73 0.55
N THR A 465 2.42 -23.01 0.49
CA THR A 465 3.35 -23.09 -0.65
C THR A 465 4.07 -24.44 -0.73
N LEU A 466 4.27 -25.11 0.41
CA LEU A 466 4.94 -26.41 0.47
C LEU A 466 4.05 -27.56 -0.02
N ARG A 467 2.74 -27.44 0.19
CA ARG A 467 1.77 -28.51 -0.12
C ARG A 467 0.89 -28.20 -1.32
N ALA A 468 1.00 -26.97 -1.83
CA ALA A 468 0.22 -26.45 -2.95
C ALA A 468 -1.31 -26.57 -2.73
N ILE A 469 -1.79 -26.25 -1.53
CA ILE A 469 -3.21 -26.32 -1.17
C ILE A 469 -3.74 -24.97 -0.69
N TRP A 470 -4.99 -24.69 -1.05
CA TRP A 470 -5.73 -23.54 -0.63
C TRP A 470 -6.72 -23.88 0.50
N LEU A 471 -6.79 -23.01 1.52
CA LEU A 471 -7.84 -23.08 2.53
C LEU A 471 -8.43 -21.68 2.72
N ARG A 472 -9.75 -21.60 2.91
CA ARG A 472 -10.40 -20.37 3.31
C ARG A 472 -10.42 -20.28 4.82
N GLU A 473 -9.82 -19.25 5.37
CA GLU A 473 -9.83 -19.04 6.81
C GLU A 473 -11.11 -18.39 7.31
N ASP A 474 -11.53 -17.27 6.68
CA ASP A 474 -12.74 -16.54 7.06
C ASP A 474 -13.10 -15.45 6.06
N ASN A 475 -13.84 -14.41 6.51
CA ASN A 475 -14.29 -13.27 5.72
C ASN A 475 -13.50 -12.00 6.03
N THR A 476 -12.25 -12.09 6.48
CA THR A 476 -11.46 -10.93 6.81
C THR A 476 -11.27 -10.02 5.59
N HIS A 477 -11.64 -8.76 5.75
CA HIS A 477 -11.34 -7.68 4.84
C HIS A 477 -10.05 -7.00 5.31
N ALA A 478 -8.92 -7.44 4.77
CA ALA A 478 -7.64 -6.85 5.11
C ALA A 478 -7.37 -5.61 4.25
N ALA A 479 -7.04 -4.47 4.88
CA ALA A 479 -6.58 -3.27 4.19
C ALA A 479 -5.10 -3.36 3.84
N ASP A 480 -4.30 -4.05 4.66
CA ASP A 480 -2.87 -4.26 4.44
C ASP A 480 -2.32 -5.37 5.34
N PHE A 481 -1.15 -5.90 4.99
CA PHE A 481 -0.40 -6.88 5.77
C PHE A 481 1.05 -6.43 6.00
N ALA A 482 1.62 -6.79 7.14
CA ALA A 482 3.04 -6.63 7.40
C ALA A 482 3.60 -7.79 8.22
N TYR A 483 4.82 -8.21 7.92
CA TYR A 483 5.53 -9.25 8.67
C TYR A 483 6.66 -8.64 9.48
N LEU A 484 6.63 -8.87 10.79
CA LEU A 484 7.63 -8.34 11.71
C LEU A 484 7.94 -9.38 12.79
N ASP A 485 9.23 -9.64 13.00
CA ASP A 485 9.74 -10.49 14.09
C ASP A 485 9.03 -11.86 14.22
N GLY A 486 8.80 -12.52 13.08
CA GLY A 486 8.17 -13.84 13.05
C GLY A 486 6.64 -13.80 13.16
N THR A 487 6.02 -12.64 13.21
CA THR A 487 4.57 -12.49 13.31
C THR A 487 4.01 -11.77 12.10
N LEU A 488 2.94 -12.32 11.51
CA LEU A 488 2.16 -11.65 10.49
C LEU A 488 1.10 -10.77 11.15
N TYR A 489 1.05 -9.51 10.75
CA TYR A 489 0.05 -8.53 11.15
C TYR A 489 -0.82 -8.18 9.96
N TYR A 490 -2.08 -7.82 10.21
CA TYR A 490 -2.95 -7.22 9.21
C TYR A 490 -3.81 -6.12 9.81
N LEU A 491 -4.22 -5.19 8.96
CA LEU A 491 -5.23 -4.19 9.27
C LEU A 491 -6.59 -4.71 8.83
N ASP A 492 -7.53 -4.79 9.74
CA ASP A 492 -8.93 -5.11 9.44
C ASP A 492 -9.64 -3.81 9.04
N ALA A 493 -10.03 -3.71 7.77
CA ALA A 493 -10.62 -2.51 7.19
C ALA A 493 -12.02 -2.19 7.75
N ASP A 494 -12.76 -3.22 8.18
CA ASP A 494 -14.12 -3.05 8.67
C ASP A 494 -14.15 -2.58 10.13
N THR A 495 -13.17 -3.00 10.92
CA THR A 495 -13.11 -2.70 12.36
C THR A 495 -12.05 -1.69 12.77
N GLY A 496 -11.13 -1.34 11.87
CA GLY A 496 -9.99 -0.45 12.16
C GLY A 496 -8.94 -1.05 13.09
N LYS A 497 -8.93 -2.37 13.27
CA LYS A 497 -7.99 -3.04 14.18
C LYS A 497 -6.77 -3.57 13.47
N ALA A 498 -5.61 -3.40 14.09
CA ALA A 498 -4.45 -4.20 13.74
C ALA A 498 -4.47 -5.51 14.52
N MET A 499 -4.36 -6.61 13.81
CA MET A 499 -4.44 -7.96 14.34
C MET A 499 -3.14 -8.73 14.11
N MET A 500 -2.77 -9.60 15.03
CA MET A 500 -1.66 -10.56 14.93
C MET A 500 -2.19 -11.93 14.59
N CYS A 501 -1.62 -12.58 13.59
CA CYS A 501 -1.92 -13.98 13.24
C CYS A 501 -1.09 -14.97 14.08
N GLY A 502 -1.54 -16.23 14.11
CA GLY A 502 -0.77 -17.33 14.71
C GLY A 502 -0.71 -17.32 16.23
N GLN A 503 -1.62 -16.63 16.89
CA GLN A 503 -1.66 -16.49 18.34
C GLN A 503 -2.47 -17.61 19.01
N ASP A 504 -2.35 -17.73 20.32
CA ASP A 504 -3.21 -18.60 21.11
C ASP A 504 -4.67 -18.13 21.08
N TYR A 505 -5.61 -19.05 21.22
CA TYR A 505 -7.06 -18.81 21.06
C TYR A 505 -7.69 -17.91 22.13
N GLY A 506 -6.92 -17.47 23.13
CA GLY A 506 -7.45 -16.84 24.34
C GLY A 506 -8.31 -15.60 24.13
N GLU A 507 -7.96 -14.74 23.18
CA GLU A 507 -8.70 -13.47 22.93
C GLU A 507 -9.87 -13.65 21.95
N GLU A 508 -9.70 -14.47 20.92
CA GLU A 508 -10.73 -14.72 19.90
C GLU A 508 -11.75 -15.76 20.37
N GLY A 509 -11.38 -16.51 21.39
CA GLY A 509 -12.18 -17.61 21.93
C GLY A 509 -12.21 -18.82 21.02
N ALA A 510 -13.24 -19.63 21.15
CA ALA A 510 -13.38 -20.82 20.33
C ALA A 510 -13.78 -20.46 18.89
N ILE A 511 -12.92 -20.76 17.92
CA ILE A 511 -13.11 -20.42 16.51
C ILE A 511 -14.10 -21.39 15.86
N PRO A 512 -15.13 -20.90 15.14
CA PRO A 512 -16.00 -21.74 14.34
C PRO A 512 -15.25 -22.24 13.09
N TRP A 513 -15.52 -23.48 12.68
CA TRP A 513 -14.95 -24.04 11.46
C TRP A 513 -15.97 -24.91 10.72
N THR A 514 -15.80 -25.00 9.39
CA THR A 514 -16.63 -25.84 8.52
C THR A 514 -15.77 -26.44 7.42
N ALA A 515 -15.96 -27.74 7.18
CA ALA A 515 -15.40 -28.49 6.06
C ALA A 515 -16.51 -29.28 5.36
N THR A 516 -16.85 -28.91 4.15
CA THR A 516 -17.70 -29.73 3.29
C THR A 516 -16.82 -30.55 2.35
N LEU A 517 -16.80 -31.86 2.53
CA LEU A 517 -16.03 -32.78 1.71
C LEU A 517 -16.57 -32.82 0.26
N CYS A 518 -15.73 -33.26 -0.66
CA CYS A 518 -16.10 -33.47 -2.06
C CYS A 518 -17.38 -34.33 -2.20
N GLN A 519 -17.96 -34.30 -3.36
CA GLN A 519 -19.10 -35.16 -3.66
C GLN A 519 -18.63 -36.61 -3.90
N PHE A 520 -19.16 -37.54 -3.14
CA PHE A 520 -18.86 -38.97 -3.27
C PHE A 520 -19.84 -39.61 -4.27
N ASP A 521 -19.37 -39.95 -5.43
CA ASP A 521 -20.09 -40.74 -6.45
C ASP A 521 -19.54 -42.16 -6.60
N GLU A 522 -18.42 -42.44 -5.91
CA GLU A 522 -17.70 -43.73 -5.87
C GLU A 522 -17.25 -44.20 -7.27
N THR A 523 -17.22 -43.33 -8.28
CA THR A 523 -16.93 -43.67 -9.68
C THR A 523 -17.88 -44.74 -10.27
N VAL A 524 -19.06 -44.88 -9.71
CA VAL A 524 -20.07 -45.84 -10.12
C VAL A 524 -21.37 -45.13 -10.47
N HIS A 525 -21.87 -45.34 -11.68
CA HIS A 525 -23.18 -44.86 -12.07
C HIS A 525 -24.28 -45.64 -11.36
N GLY A 526 -25.33 -44.96 -10.91
CA GLY A 526 -26.46 -45.53 -10.22
C GLY A 526 -26.39 -45.43 -8.69
N ARG A 527 -27.45 -45.85 -8.02
CA ARG A 527 -27.61 -45.66 -6.57
C ARG A 527 -26.73 -46.58 -5.76
N LYS A 528 -25.96 -46.03 -4.85
CA LYS A 528 -25.11 -46.69 -3.87
C LYS A 528 -25.81 -46.65 -2.50
N GLY A 529 -25.68 -47.70 -1.72
CA GLY A 529 -26.20 -47.73 -0.35
C GLY A 529 -25.09 -47.42 0.64
N TYR A 530 -25.12 -46.23 1.24
CA TYR A 530 -24.20 -45.89 2.34
C TYR A 530 -24.74 -46.41 3.66
N SER A 531 -23.89 -47.08 4.43
CA SER A 531 -24.32 -47.80 5.62
C SER A 531 -23.63 -47.37 6.91
N ARG A 532 -22.38 -46.93 6.85
CA ARG A 532 -21.58 -46.53 8.01
C ARG A 532 -20.58 -45.43 7.63
N MET A 533 -20.33 -44.54 8.56
CA MET A 533 -19.22 -43.58 8.50
C MET A 533 -18.45 -43.60 9.81
N TYR A 534 -17.15 -43.35 9.73
CA TYR A 534 -16.29 -43.25 10.90
C TYR A 534 -15.44 -41.97 10.74
N LEU A 535 -15.31 -41.25 11.83
CA LEU A 535 -14.48 -40.07 11.95
C LEU A 535 -13.45 -40.29 13.05
N ARG A 536 -12.18 -40.05 12.75
CA ARG A 536 -11.13 -39.95 13.76
C ARG A 536 -10.76 -38.50 13.94
N ALA A 537 -11.01 -37.94 15.11
CA ALA A 537 -10.70 -36.57 15.44
C ALA A 537 -10.14 -36.48 16.87
N ASP A 538 -9.22 -35.53 17.08
CA ASP A 538 -8.78 -35.10 18.40
C ASP A 538 -9.49 -33.79 18.71
N MET A 539 -10.14 -33.69 19.83
CA MET A 539 -10.88 -32.50 20.27
C MET A 539 -10.37 -32.07 21.65
N ALA A 540 -10.13 -30.79 21.80
CA ALA A 540 -9.78 -30.19 23.09
C ALA A 540 -11.02 -29.92 23.95
N ALA A 541 -10.79 -29.65 25.24
CA ALA A 541 -11.83 -29.26 26.18
C ALA A 541 -12.68 -28.11 25.67
N GLY A 542 -13.99 -28.22 25.74
CA GLY A 542 -14.95 -27.22 25.27
C GLY A 542 -15.17 -27.14 23.75
N ALA A 543 -14.48 -27.98 22.98
CA ALA A 543 -14.75 -28.10 21.56
C ALA A 543 -16.01 -28.94 21.29
N TRP A 544 -16.69 -28.66 20.17
CA TRP A 544 -17.77 -29.48 19.67
C TRP A 544 -17.66 -29.72 18.18
N LEU A 545 -18.20 -30.83 17.74
CA LEU A 545 -18.23 -31.24 16.34
C LEU A 545 -19.62 -31.74 15.97
N LYS A 546 -20.07 -31.37 14.78
CA LYS A 546 -21.32 -31.80 14.15
C LYS A 546 -21.01 -32.38 12.77
N ALA A 547 -21.71 -33.45 12.40
CA ALA A 547 -21.69 -34.00 11.05
C ALA A 547 -23.09 -33.95 10.44
N GLU A 548 -23.14 -33.46 9.21
CA GLU A 548 -24.34 -33.34 8.39
C GLU A 548 -24.14 -34.09 7.07
N ILE A 549 -25.19 -34.62 6.49
CA ILE A 549 -25.17 -35.31 5.20
C ILE A 549 -26.18 -34.69 4.24
N SER A 550 -25.84 -34.73 2.97
CA SER A 550 -26.71 -34.38 1.83
C SER A 550 -26.68 -35.52 0.84
N THR A 551 -27.84 -35.88 0.29
CA THR A 551 -28.02 -36.93 -0.70
C THR A 551 -28.65 -36.33 -1.94
N ASP A 552 -28.16 -36.71 -3.13
CA ASP A 552 -28.69 -36.31 -4.43
C ASP A 552 -28.96 -34.77 -4.57
N GLY A 553 -28.03 -33.97 -4.01
CA GLY A 553 -28.14 -32.50 -4.01
C GLY A 553 -29.20 -31.91 -3.07
N GLY A 554 -29.83 -32.73 -2.23
CA GLY A 554 -30.80 -32.28 -1.23
C GLY A 554 -30.17 -31.49 -0.07
N PRO A 555 -30.96 -30.95 0.84
CA PRO A 555 -30.48 -30.16 1.98
C PRO A 555 -29.62 -31.00 2.93
N PHE A 556 -28.67 -30.36 3.59
CA PHE A 556 -27.88 -30.98 4.65
C PHE A 556 -28.76 -31.26 5.86
N ARG A 557 -28.62 -32.48 6.41
CA ARG A 557 -29.33 -32.95 7.61
C ARG A 557 -28.30 -33.39 8.63
N GLN A 558 -28.42 -32.93 9.86
CA GLN A 558 -27.57 -33.37 10.96
C GLN A 558 -27.81 -34.84 11.28
N VAL A 559 -26.74 -35.61 11.36
CA VAL A 559 -26.74 -37.01 11.69
C VAL A 559 -25.97 -37.33 12.98
N PHE A 560 -25.07 -36.41 13.38
CA PHE A 560 -24.24 -36.59 14.55
C PHE A 560 -23.82 -35.25 15.16
N ALA A 561 -23.64 -35.20 16.47
CA ALA A 561 -22.97 -34.14 17.20
C ALA A 561 -22.32 -34.69 18.47
N THR A 562 -21.17 -34.13 18.85
CA THR A 562 -20.45 -34.51 20.07
C THR A 562 -19.74 -33.33 20.70
N HIS A 563 -19.58 -33.38 22.02
CA HIS A 563 -18.80 -32.45 22.83
C HIS A 563 -17.69 -33.17 23.62
N ASP A 564 -17.38 -34.43 23.26
CA ASP A 564 -16.43 -35.27 23.98
C ASP A 564 -14.98 -34.82 23.73
N GLU A 565 -14.20 -34.69 24.80
CA GLU A 565 -12.79 -34.25 24.83
C GLU A 565 -11.79 -35.37 24.44
N GLN A 566 -12.12 -36.39 23.72
CA GLN A 566 -11.20 -37.52 23.54
C GLN A 566 -10.73 -37.69 22.10
N ALA A 567 -9.42 -38.03 21.94
CA ALA A 567 -8.87 -38.61 20.72
C ALA A 567 -9.56 -39.95 20.42
N LYS A 568 -10.60 -39.95 19.60
CA LYS A 568 -11.49 -41.09 19.45
C LYS A 568 -11.88 -41.32 18.00
N THR A 569 -11.98 -42.59 17.62
CA THR A 569 -12.73 -42.95 16.42
C THR A 569 -14.21 -43.01 16.78
N VAL A 570 -14.98 -42.13 16.15
CA VAL A 570 -16.42 -42.04 16.33
C VAL A 570 -17.11 -42.67 15.14
N GLN A 571 -18.07 -43.55 15.39
CA GLN A 571 -18.99 -44.00 14.35
C GLN A 571 -20.10 -42.93 14.21
N ILE A 572 -20.20 -42.34 13.03
CA ILE A 572 -21.30 -41.41 12.71
C ILE A 572 -22.51 -42.29 12.32
N PRO A 573 -23.61 -42.26 13.08
CA PRO A 573 -24.79 -43.03 12.77
C PRO A 573 -25.48 -42.45 11.53
N ILE A 574 -25.65 -43.27 10.51
CA ILE A 574 -26.49 -42.94 9.35
C ILE A 574 -27.57 -43.98 9.20
N LEU A 575 -28.77 -43.55 8.88
CA LEU A 575 -29.78 -44.50 8.38
C LEU A 575 -29.29 -44.94 7.00
N PRO A 576 -29.33 -46.25 6.68
CA PRO A 576 -28.94 -46.74 5.37
C PRO A 576 -29.72 -45.99 4.28
N VAL A 577 -28.99 -45.25 3.45
CA VAL A 577 -29.57 -44.42 2.41
C VAL A 577 -29.04 -44.89 1.06
N ARG A 578 -29.93 -44.96 0.07
CA ARG A 578 -29.56 -45.20 -1.32
C ARG A 578 -29.63 -43.87 -2.09
N CYS A 579 -28.50 -43.44 -2.58
CA CYS A 579 -28.39 -42.20 -3.38
C CYS A 579 -27.37 -42.37 -4.52
N ASP A 580 -27.46 -41.54 -5.52
CA ASP A 580 -26.49 -41.46 -6.60
C ASP A 580 -25.25 -40.71 -6.16
N ASN A 581 -25.41 -39.61 -5.43
CA ASN A 581 -24.31 -38.86 -4.85
C ASN A 581 -24.54 -38.56 -3.36
N PHE A 582 -23.44 -38.40 -2.66
CA PHE A 582 -23.43 -38.21 -1.22
C PHE A 582 -22.41 -37.18 -0.81
N ARG A 583 -22.79 -36.22 0.02
CA ARG A 583 -21.91 -35.19 0.57
C ARG A 583 -21.94 -35.18 2.09
N VAL A 584 -20.80 -34.86 2.69
CA VAL A 584 -20.64 -34.74 4.14
C VAL A 584 -20.12 -33.37 4.49
N ARG A 585 -20.78 -32.70 5.42
CA ARG A 585 -20.31 -31.47 6.05
C ARG A 585 -19.95 -31.75 7.50
N LEU A 586 -18.72 -31.44 7.85
CA LEU A 586 -18.23 -31.41 9.21
C LEU A 586 -18.14 -29.94 9.63
N SER A 587 -18.67 -29.61 10.79
CA SER A 587 -18.56 -28.26 11.35
C SER A 587 -18.41 -28.33 12.85
N GLY A 588 -17.84 -27.32 13.44
CA GLY A 588 -17.57 -27.28 14.85
C GLY A 588 -17.11 -25.92 15.36
N LYS A 589 -16.74 -25.91 16.62
CA LYS A 589 -16.16 -24.73 17.26
C LYS A 589 -15.12 -25.22 18.28
N GLY A 590 -13.99 -24.53 18.33
CA GLY A 590 -12.87 -24.85 19.22
C GLY A 590 -11.90 -25.87 18.59
N VAL A 591 -10.83 -26.19 19.32
CA VAL A 591 -9.69 -26.95 18.80
C VAL A 591 -10.11 -28.37 18.40
N CYS A 592 -10.02 -28.67 17.13
CA CYS A 592 -10.35 -29.94 16.55
C CYS A 592 -9.39 -30.29 15.41
N VAL A 593 -8.78 -31.47 15.47
CA VAL A 593 -7.91 -32.03 14.44
C VAL A 593 -8.55 -33.27 13.85
N ILE A 594 -8.98 -33.19 12.60
CA ILE A 594 -9.59 -34.31 11.86
C ILE A 594 -8.48 -35.12 11.20
N LYS A 595 -8.31 -36.36 11.65
CA LYS A 595 -7.23 -37.26 11.20
C LYS A 595 -7.63 -38.18 10.05
N SER A 596 -8.89 -38.63 10.03
CA SER A 596 -9.38 -39.47 8.94
C SER A 596 -10.90 -39.51 8.91
N PHE A 597 -11.42 -39.71 7.71
CA PHE A 597 -12.83 -39.96 7.45
C PHE A 597 -12.97 -41.25 6.65
N VAL A 598 -13.87 -42.16 7.09
CA VAL A 598 -14.13 -43.44 6.45
C VAL A 598 -15.60 -43.55 6.12
N ARG A 599 -15.90 -44.07 4.93
CA ARG A 599 -17.25 -44.40 4.48
C ARG A 599 -17.36 -45.83 4.00
N GLU A 600 -18.46 -46.54 4.39
CA GLU A 600 -18.81 -47.86 3.91
C GLU A 600 -20.04 -47.81 3.01
N PHE A 601 -19.93 -48.39 1.84
CA PHE A 601 -21.01 -48.37 0.85
C PHE A 601 -21.12 -49.74 0.14
N ALA A 602 -22.28 -49.99 -0.41
CA ALA A 602 -22.53 -51.11 -1.29
C ALA A 602 -23.09 -50.63 -2.62
N VAL A 603 -22.60 -51.18 -3.69
CA VAL A 603 -23.18 -50.96 -5.02
C VAL A 603 -24.44 -51.81 -5.10
N GLY A 604 -25.58 -51.16 -5.31
CA GLY A 604 -26.87 -51.89 -5.37
C GLY A 604 -26.99 -52.71 -6.64
N SER A 605 -27.69 -53.84 -6.55
CA SER A 605 -28.21 -54.52 -7.76
C SER A 605 -29.30 -53.64 -8.41
N GLU A 606 -29.36 -53.61 -9.72
CA GLU A 606 -30.34 -52.87 -10.53
C GLU A 606 -31.79 -53.47 -10.40
N TYR A 607 -32.28 -53.69 -9.20
CA TYR A 607 -33.65 -54.12 -9.01
C TYR A 607 -34.33 -53.32 -7.91
#